data_33e60e0441f985a11c33bbbcd6a024cc
#
_entry.id   33e60e0441f985a11c33bbbcd6a024cc
#
_cell.length_a   1.000
_cell.length_b   1.000
_cell.length_c   1.000
_cell.angle_alpha   90.00
_cell.angle_beta   90.00
_cell.angle_gamma   90.00
#
_symmetry.space_group_name_H-M   'P 1'
#
loop_
_entity.id
_entity.type
_entity.pdbx_description
1 polymer ?
#
loop_
_entity_poly.entity_id
_entity_poly.type
_entity_poly.pdbx_seq_one_letter_code
_entity_poly.pdbx_strand_id
1 'polypeptide(L)'
;MDFRVDQKGRPWILEVNANPCLSPDAGFAAALDASAVSYTEAITRILADTHRTRSPGAPTGTESPDRTSPSPSAGSMVQPNIRLTASTDDPTAVKRLAEATGYFSTVETEVAQELVNERLSKGPESGYHFVFAELAGKLAGYACYGPVPLTASSYDLYWIVVSPEFQGRGLGRIMLQEAERLARQTGGTRLYADTSGRAQYGSTRAFYERVGFRREALLEDFYAPGDDKVIYSKSL
;
A
#
# COMPACT_ATOMS: atom_id res chain seq x y z
N MET A 1 12.79 12.57 4.86
CA MET A 1 12.88 12.87 6.31
C MET A 1 12.62 14.34 6.48
N ASP A 2 11.53 14.69 7.13
CA ASP A 2 11.17 16.07 7.42
C ASP A 2 11.52 16.39 8.88
N PHE A 3 12.06 17.58 9.11
CA PHE A 3 12.42 18.01 10.45
C PHE A 3 12.11 19.50 10.67
N ARG A 4 11.85 19.85 11.91
CA ARG A 4 11.80 21.25 12.37
C ARG A 4 12.96 21.51 13.29
N VAL A 5 13.44 22.76 13.25
CA VAL A 5 14.46 23.24 14.16
C VAL A 5 13.76 24.08 15.22
N ASP A 6 13.97 23.79 16.50
CA ASP A 6 13.43 24.57 17.61
C ASP A 6 14.19 25.89 17.79
N GLN A 7 13.69 26.75 18.66
CA GLN A 7 14.29 28.07 18.95
C GLN A 7 15.74 27.95 19.54
N LYS A 8 16.16 26.75 19.94
CA LYS A 8 17.52 26.48 20.44
C LYS A 8 18.41 25.83 19.38
N GLY A 9 17.96 25.76 18.12
CA GLY A 9 18.70 25.20 17.02
C GLY A 9 18.71 23.66 16.99
N ARG A 10 17.89 22.95 17.78
CA ARG A 10 17.86 21.48 17.81
C ARG A 10 16.88 20.98 16.76
N PRO A 11 17.31 20.03 15.90
CA PRO A 11 16.42 19.41 14.93
C PRO A 11 15.49 18.38 15.61
N TRP A 12 14.23 18.43 15.26
CA TRP A 12 13.22 17.45 15.61
C TRP A 12 12.74 16.76 14.34
N ILE A 13 12.89 15.45 14.28
CA ILE A 13 12.40 14.66 13.14
C ILE A 13 10.89 14.64 13.21
N LEU A 14 10.21 15.15 12.16
CA LEU A 14 8.76 15.12 12.03
C LEU A 14 8.30 13.88 11.29
N GLU A 15 9.07 13.48 10.26
CA GLU A 15 8.73 12.34 9.42
C GLU A 15 10.02 11.68 8.90
N VAL A 16 10.05 10.35 8.98
CA VAL A 16 11.02 9.53 8.25
C VAL A 16 10.27 8.89 7.10
N ASN A 17 10.32 9.51 5.92
CA ASN A 17 9.77 8.90 4.73
C ASN A 17 10.66 7.70 4.34
N ALA A 18 10.10 6.50 4.43
CA ALA A 18 10.80 5.27 4.03
C ALA A 18 11.07 5.24 2.50
N ASN A 19 10.34 6.05 1.74
CA ASN A 19 10.49 6.24 0.29
C ASN A 19 10.70 7.73 -0.02
N PRO A 20 11.85 8.34 0.32
CA PRO A 20 12.12 9.72 -0.08
C PRO A 20 12.16 9.79 -1.61
N CYS A 21 11.54 10.81 -2.18
CA CYS A 21 11.73 11.10 -3.60
C CYS A 21 13.20 11.48 -3.83
N LEU A 22 13.95 10.58 -4.44
CA LEU A 22 15.35 10.75 -4.78
C LEU A 22 15.56 11.42 -6.15
N SER A 23 14.51 11.99 -6.75
CA SER A 23 14.62 12.74 -8.00
C SER A 23 15.54 13.95 -7.84
N PRO A 24 16.38 14.27 -8.84
CA PRO A 24 17.31 15.40 -8.77
C PRO A 24 16.66 16.78 -8.56
N ASP A 25 15.36 16.89 -8.80
CA ASP A 25 14.54 18.08 -8.62
C ASP A 25 13.72 18.06 -7.31
N ALA A 26 13.88 17.01 -6.49
CA ALA A 26 13.13 16.87 -5.23
C ALA A 26 13.83 17.53 -4.04
N GLY A 27 13.10 17.72 -2.95
CA GLY A 27 13.60 18.33 -1.71
C GLY A 27 14.83 17.66 -1.11
N PHE A 28 15.04 16.36 -1.36
CA PHE A 28 16.24 15.64 -0.94
C PHE A 28 17.51 16.20 -1.64
N ALA A 29 17.46 16.42 -2.95
CA ALA A 29 18.56 17.01 -3.71
C ALA A 29 18.87 18.43 -3.23
N ALA A 30 17.86 19.26 -3.00
CA ALA A 30 18.03 20.60 -2.45
C ALA A 30 18.66 20.59 -1.05
N ALA A 31 18.34 19.62 -0.20
CA ALA A 31 18.95 19.45 1.12
C ALA A 31 20.43 19.03 1.02
N LEU A 32 20.80 18.20 0.04
CA LEU A 32 22.18 17.82 -0.23
C LEU A 32 23.02 19.01 -0.70
N ASP A 33 22.49 19.81 -1.61
CA ASP A 33 23.15 21.03 -2.09
C ASP A 33 23.42 22.01 -0.95
N ALA A 34 22.44 22.21 -0.06
CA ALA A 34 22.59 23.04 1.13
C ALA A 34 23.63 22.50 2.13
N SER A 35 23.90 21.18 2.10
CA SER A 35 24.85 20.49 2.98
C SER A 35 26.23 20.29 2.35
N ALA A 36 26.44 20.77 1.11
CA ALA A 36 27.65 20.54 0.31
C ALA A 36 28.00 19.05 0.13
N VAL A 37 27.01 18.16 0.14
CA VAL A 37 27.15 16.73 -0.13
C VAL A 37 26.68 16.45 -1.55
N SER A 38 27.55 15.88 -2.39
CA SER A 38 27.13 15.54 -3.75
C SER A 38 26.05 14.45 -3.76
N TYR A 39 25.14 14.53 -4.71
CA TYR A 39 24.08 13.53 -4.88
C TYR A 39 24.66 12.10 -4.99
N THR A 40 25.70 11.91 -5.80
CA THR A 40 26.40 10.63 -5.95
C THR A 40 26.98 10.11 -4.64
N GLU A 41 27.58 10.98 -3.84
CA GLU A 41 28.11 10.61 -2.53
C GLU A 41 27.01 10.19 -1.56
N ALA A 42 25.88 10.90 -1.52
CA ALA A 42 24.74 10.54 -0.69
C ALA A 42 24.18 9.17 -1.06
N ILE A 43 23.97 8.91 -2.34
CA ILE A 43 23.48 7.60 -2.83
C ILE A 43 24.49 6.50 -2.50
N THR A 44 25.78 6.74 -2.68
CA THR A 44 26.82 5.77 -2.34
C THR A 44 26.81 5.41 -0.84
N ARG A 45 26.62 6.39 0.04
CA ARG A 45 26.51 6.17 1.49
C ARG A 45 25.27 5.35 1.84
N ILE A 46 24.12 5.64 1.24
CA ILE A 46 22.87 4.88 1.43
C ILE A 46 23.07 3.41 1.00
N LEU A 47 23.66 3.18 -0.17
CA LEU A 47 23.92 1.83 -0.68
C LEU A 47 24.92 1.06 0.19
N ALA A 48 25.97 1.72 0.70
CA ALA A 48 26.96 1.09 1.58
C ALA A 48 26.34 0.63 2.92
N ASP A 49 25.34 1.36 3.43
CA ASP A 49 24.69 1.04 4.70
C ASP A 49 23.73 -0.15 4.57
N THR A 50 23.11 -0.35 3.40
CA THR A 50 22.25 -1.51 3.11
C THR A 50 23.01 -2.84 3.12
N HIS A 51 24.32 -2.83 2.90
CA HIS A 51 25.17 -4.04 2.95
C HIS A 51 25.59 -4.45 4.37
N ARG A 52 25.39 -3.60 5.38
CA ARG A 52 25.81 -3.87 6.76
C ARG A 52 24.82 -4.68 7.60
N THR A 53 23.59 -4.87 7.16
CA THR A 53 22.50 -5.47 7.95
C THR A 53 22.05 -6.85 7.48
N ARG A 54 22.96 -7.73 7.06
CA ARG A 54 22.62 -9.13 6.80
C ARG A 54 23.52 -10.08 7.59
N SER A 55 23.03 -10.51 8.76
CA SER A 55 23.42 -11.81 9.35
C SER A 55 22.21 -12.72 9.31
N PRO A 56 22.34 -13.97 8.80
CA PRO A 56 21.22 -14.88 8.65
C PRO A 56 21.01 -15.70 9.93
N GLY A 57 19.80 -15.63 10.48
CA GLY A 57 19.31 -16.56 11.49
C GLY A 57 18.57 -17.72 10.80
N ALA A 58 18.95 -18.95 11.15
CA ALA A 58 18.49 -20.20 10.56
C ALA A 58 17.02 -20.55 10.90
N PRO A 59 16.37 -21.41 10.07
CA PRO A 59 14.95 -21.77 10.23
C PRO A 59 14.76 -22.98 11.14
N THR A 60 13.72 -22.96 11.96
CA THR A 60 13.16 -24.19 12.54
C THR A 60 11.72 -24.33 12.05
N GLY A 61 11.50 -25.43 11.33
CA GLY A 61 10.19 -25.85 10.88
C GLY A 61 9.41 -26.54 12.00
N THR A 62 8.11 -26.56 11.85
CA THR A 62 7.25 -27.68 12.29
C THR A 62 5.92 -27.67 11.53
N GLU A 63 5.48 -28.87 11.24
CA GLU A 63 4.37 -29.27 10.38
C GLU A 63 2.97 -28.98 10.91
N SER A 64 2.05 -29.12 9.96
CA SER A 64 0.58 -29.08 9.95
C SER A 64 -0.16 -29.79 11.10
N PRO A 65 -1.50 -29.59 11.23
CA PRO A 65 -2.40 -30.44 10.48
C PRO A 65 -3.64 -29.77 9.87
N ASP A 66 -4.02 -30.38 8.77
CA ASP A 66 -5.28 -30.45 8.05
C ASP A 66 -6.56 -30.27 8.89
N ARG A 67 -7.45 -29.35 8.48
CA ARG A 67 -8.88 -29.40 8.79
C ARG A 67 -9.71 -28.83 7.64
N THR A 68 -10.21 -29.74 6.85
CA THR A 68 -11.41 -29.59 6.02
C THR A 68 -12.62 -29.15 6.84
N SER A 69 -13.26 -28.08 6.43
CA SER A 69 -14.63 -27.74 6.86
C SER A 69 -15.42 -27.16 5.67
N PRO A 70 -16.71 -27.45 5.56
CA PRO A 70 -17.45 -27.38 4.33
C PRO A 70 -17.90 -25.96 3.96
N SER A 71 -17.93 -25.72 2.64
CA SER A 71 -18.49 -24.52 2.02
C SER A 71 -19.97 -24.34 2.33
N PRO A 72 -20.43 -23.09 2.60
CA PRO A 72 -21.85 -22.79 2.50
C PRO A 72 -22.24 -22.58 1.05
N SER A 73 -23.44 -23.06 0.74
CA SER A 73 -24.13 -23.10 -0.54
C SER A 73 -24.05 -21.84 -1.40
N ALA A 74 -23.77 -22.05 -2.68
CA ALA A 74 -23.73 -21.08 -3.74
C ALA A 74 -25.15 -20.51 -4.04
N GLY A 75 -25.43 -19.34 -3.47
CA GLY A 75 -26.35 -18.40 -4.09
C GLY A 75 -25.66 -17.85 -5.35
N SER A 76 -26.38 -17.72 -6.45
CA SER A 76 -25.89 -17.18 -7.73
C SER A 76 -25.18 -15.83 -7.52
N MET A 77 -23.87 -15.87 -7.35
CA MET A 77 -23.06 -14.67 -7.21
C MET A 77 -22.83 -14.10 -8.60
N VAL A 78 -23.38 -12.92 -8.87
CA VAL A 78 -22.99 -12.13 -10.03
C VAL A 78 -21.49 -11.93 -9.95
N GLN A 79 -20.75 -12.55 -10.85
CA GLN A 79 -19.29 -12.45 -10.89
C GLN A 79 -18.92 -11.00 -11.25
N PRO A 80 -18.00 -10.36 -10.52
CA PRO A 80 -17.53 -9.03 -10.90
C PRO A 80 -16.75 -9.11 -12.21
N ASN A 81 -16.94 -8.12 -13.06
CA ASN A 81 -16.04 -7.87 -14.17
C ASN A 81 -14.78 -7.20 -13.62
N ILE A 82 -13.62 -7.82 -13.84
CA ILE A 82 -12.31 -7.28 -13.40
C ILE A 82 -11.67 -6.56 -14.58
N ARG A 83 -11.36 -5.28 -14.37
CA ARG A 83 -10.69 -4.43 -15.33
C ARG A 83 -9.35 -3.94 -14.76
N LEU A 84 -8.30 -3.97 -15.58
CA LEU A 84 -6.93 -3.58 -15.21
C LEU A 84 -6.48 -2.26 -15.82
N THR A 85 -7.23 -1.77 -16.80
CA THR A 85 -6.92 -0.53 -17.50
C THR A 85 -7.72 0.62 -16.89
N ALA A 86 -7.03 1.69 -16.49
CA ALA A 86 -7.69 2.91 -16.03
C ALA A 86 -8.37 3.64 -17.21
N SER A 87 -9.50 4.24 -16.94
CA SER A 87 -10.26 5.10 -17.87
C SER A 87 -10.36 6.53 -17.33
N THR A 88 -10.70 7.48 -18.19
CA THR A 88 -10.81 8.89 -17.83
C THR A 88 -11.87 9.20 -16.78
N ASP A 89 -12.84 8.31 -16.59
CA ASP A 89 -13.89 8.46 -15.59
C ASP A 89 -13.49 7.93 -14.20
N ASP A 90 -12.46 7.08 -14.15
CA ASP A 90 -12.04 6.41 -12.91
C ASP A 90 -11.55 7.35 -11.80
N PRO A 91 -10.84 8.45 -12.07
CA PRO A 91 -10.42 9.37 -11.00
C PRO A 91 -11.60 9.85 -10.16
N THR A 92 -12.69 10.25 -10.84
CA THR A 92 -13.91 10.70 -10.16
C THR A 92 -14.65 9.55 -9.47
N ALA A 93 -14.71 8.38 -10.11
CA ALA A 93 -15.38 7.20 -9.58
C ALA A 93 -14.67 6.67 -8.32
N VAL A 94 -13.33 6.60 -8.33
CA VAL A 94 -12.49 6.19 -7.20
C VAL A 94 -12.66 7.12 -6.02
N LYS A 95 -12.60 8.45 -6.24
CA LYS A 95 -12.84 9.44 -5.19
C LYS A 95 -14.20 9.25 -4.53
N ARG A 96 -15.28 9.22 -5.32
CA ARG A 96 -16.64 9.01 -4.81
C ARG A 96 -16.79 7.70 -4.04
N LEU A 97 -16.15 6.63 -4.51
CA LEU A 97 -16.21 5.34 -3.85
C LEU A 97 -15.49 5.40 -2.49
N ALA A 98 -14.33 6.03 -2.41
CA ALA A 98 -13.59 6.24 -1.16
C ALA A 98 -14.41 7.09 -0.17
N GLU A 99 -14.97 8.22 -0.62
CA GLU A 99 -15.85 9.09 0.16
C GLU A 99 -17.06 8.32 0.73
N ALA A 100 -17.70 7.48 -0.09
CA ALA A 100 -18.87 6.71 0.31
C ALA A 100 -18.61 5.71 1.44
N THR A 101 -17.36 5.31 1.67
CA THR A 101 -17.01 4.41 2.78
C THR A 101 -17.05 5.09 4.15
N GLY A 102 -16.86 6.41 4.19
CA GLY A 102 -16.77 7.19 5.43
C GLY A 102 -15.50 6.93 6.26
N TYR A 103 -14.53 6.20 5.73
CA TYR A 103 -13.27 5.90 6.42
C TYR A 103 -12.19 6.96 6.19
N PHE A 104 -12.20 7.61 5.04
CA PHE A 104 -11.12 8.46 4.56
C PHE A 104 -11.46 9.94 4.70
N SER A 105 -10.47 10.74 5.04
CA SER A 105 -10.55 12.19 5.00
C SER A 105 -10.64 12.72 3.56
N THR A 106 -11.01 13.99 3.40
CA THR A 106 -11.03 14.64 2.08
C THR A 106 -9.66 14.59 1.39
N VAL A 107 -8.58 14.80 2.15
CA VAL A 107 -7.20 14.75 1.62
C VAL A 107 -6.87 13.35 1.09
N GLU A 108 -7.22 12.31 1.86
CA GLU A 108 -6.97 10.93 1.41
C GLU A 108 -7.76 10.58 0.14
N THR A 109 -9.02 11.02 0.04
CA THR A 109 -9.83 10.78 -1.18
C THR A 109 -9.30 11.53 -2.40
N GLU A 110 -8.69 12.69 -2.21
CA GLU A 110 -7.97 13.44 -3.26
C GLU A 110 -6.71 12.69 -3.70
N VAL A 111 -5.91 12.17 -2.77
CA VAL A 111 -4.75 11.32 -3.09
C VAL A 111 -5.19 10.10 -3.89
N ALA A 112 -6.26 9.42 -3.51
CA ALA A 112 -6.77 8.27 -4.26
C ALA A 112 -7.10 8.63 -5.72
N GLN A 113 -7.68 9.82 -5.95
CA GLN A 113 -7.95 10.36 -7.29
C GLN A 113 -6.66 10.68 -8.05
N GLU A 114 -5.67 11.28 -7.38
CA GLU A 114 -4.39 11.65 -7.99
C GLU A 114 -3.63 10.43 -8.49
N LEU A 115 -3.62 9.32 -7.75
CA LEU A 115 -2.93 8.09 -8.19
C LEU A 115 -3.50 7.55 -9.51
N VAL A 116 -4.81 7.66 -9.73
CA VAL A 116 -5.43 7.26 -10.98
C VAL A 116 -5.05 8.22 -12.10
N ASN A 117 -5.05 9.54 -11.85
CA ASN A 117 -4.61 10.55 -12.81
C ASN A 117 -3.15 10.34 -13.21
N GLU A 118 -2.29 10.00 -12.26
CA GLU A 118 -0.88 9.70 -12.52
C GLU A 118 -0.74 8.46 -13.38
N ARG A 119 -1.52 7.41 -13.10
CA ARG A 119 -1.57 6.22 -13.95
C ARG A 119 -2.03 6.53 -15.37
N LEU A 120 -3.02 7.39 -15.55
CA LEU A 120 -3.51 7.80 -16.86
C LEU A 120 -2.48 8.61 -17.64
N SER A 121 -1.72 9.49 -16.97
CA SER A 121 -0.75 10.37 -17.61
C SER A 121 0.57 9.69 -17.95
N LYS A 122 1.10 8.85 -17.03
CA LYS A 122 2.42 8.21 -17.14
C LYS A 122 2.35 6.73 -17.55
N GLY A 123 1.16 6.15 -17.63
CA GLY A 123 1.01 4.73 -17.92
C GLY A 123 1.63 3.83 -16.85
N PRO A 124 2.19 2.66 -17.22
CA PRO A 124 2.84 1.73 -16.29
C PRO A 124 4.02 2.31 -15.51
N GLU A 125 4.70 3.30 -16.07
CA GLU A 125 5.86 3.96 -15.45
C GLU A 125 5.50 4.81 -14.23
N SER A 126 4.21 5.08 -14.00
CA SER A 126 3.75 5.70 -12.74
C SER A 126 4.08 4.87 -11.50
N GLY A 127 4.31 3.56 -11.65
CA GLY A 127 4.45 2.62 -10.54
C GLY A 127 3.11 2.23 -9.90
N TYR A 128 1.99 2.86 -10.29
CA TYR A 128 0.67 2.55 -9.76
C TYR A 128 -0.09 1.62 -10.70
N HIS A 129 -0.49 0.46 -10.19
CA HIS A 129 -1.28 -0.53 -10.88
C HIS A 129 -2.66 -0.65 -10.22
N PHE A 130 -3.68 -0.86 -11.04
CA PHE A 130 -5.05 -0.90 -10.53
C PHE A 130 -5.75 -2.21 -10.90
N VAL A 131 -6.60 -2.66 -9.98
CA VAL A 131 -7.59 -3.71 -10.20
C VAL A 131 -8.95 -3.09 -9.88
N PHE A 132 -9.77 -2.87 -10.89
CA PHE A 132 -11.14 -2.37 -10.74
C PHE A 132 -12.11 -3.55 -10.77
N ALA A 133 -13.04 -3.60 -9.84
CA ALA A 133 -14.14 -4.57 -9.81
C ALA A 133 -15.44 -3.87 -10.13
N GLU A 134 -16.12 -4.30 -11.19
CA GLU A 134 -17.37 -3.72 -11.65
C GLU A 134 -18.52 -4.72 -11.48
N LEU A 135 -19.66 -4.23 -10.99
CA LEU A 135 -20.92 -4.98 -10.89
C LEU A 135 -22.03 -4.17 -11.50
N ALA A 136 -22.80 -4.79 -12.38
CA ALA A 136 -23.91 -4.15 -13.09
C ALA A 136 -23.50 -2.82 -13.76
N GLY A 137 -22.30 -2.75 -14.32
CA GLY A 137 -21.77 -1.57 -15.00
C GLY A 137 -21.33 -0.42 -14.08
N LYS A 138 -21.26 -0.65 -12.76
CA LYS A 138 -20.80 0.33 -11.78
C LYS A 138 -19.51 -0.14 -11.13
N LEU A 139 -18.62 0.80 -10.80
CA LEU A 139 -17.44 0.53 -9.99
C LEU A 139 -17.86 0.11 -8.58
N ALA A 140 -17.68 -1.17 -8.25
CA ALA A 140 -18.03 -1.75 -6.95
C ALA A 140 -16.86 -1.75 -5.96
N GLY A 141 -15.63 -1.69 -6.47
CA GLY A 141 -14.41 -1.62 -5.67
C GLY A 141 -13.17 -1.44 -6.55
N TYR A 142 -12.05 -1.09 -5.92
CA TYR A 142 -10.75 -1.05 -6.58
C TYR A 142 -9.64 -1.40 -5.60
N ALA A 143 -8.52 -1.89 -6.14
CA ALA A 143 -7.26 -1.98 -5.44
C ALA A 143 -6.18 -1.21 -6.25
N CYS A 144 -5.29 -0.51 -5.54
CA CYS A 144 -4.10 0.11 -6.09
C CYS A 144 -2.88 -0.51 -5.43
N TYR A 145 -1.93 -0.98 -6.23
CA TYR A 145 -0.69 -1.60 -5.76
C TYR A 145 0.46 -1.19 -6.68
N GLY A 146 1.69 -1.40 -6.22
CA GLY A 146 2.85 -1.12 -7.05
C GLY A 146 4.15 -1.60 -6.42
N PRO A 147 5.25 -1.64 -7.20
CA PRO A 147 6.56 -2.00 -6.67
C PRO A 147 7.04 -0.95 -5.66
N VAL A 148 7.62 -1.41 -4.56
CA VAL A 148 8.30 -0.52 -3.62
C VAL A 148 9.62 -0.07 -4.24
N PRO A 149 9.83 1.24 -4.48
CA PRO A 149 11.05 1.74 -5.08
C PRO A 149 12.31 1.26 -4.36
N LEU A 150 13.38 1.03 -5.11
CA LEU A 150 14.68 0.59 -4.59
C LEU A 150 14.69 -0.78 -3.90
N THR A 151 13.62 -1.57 -4.02
CA THR A 151 13.60 -2.96 -3.58
C THR A 151 13.65 -3.92 -4.77
N ALA A 152 14.14 -5.14 -4.54
CA ALA A 152 14.25 -6.12 -5.61
C ALA A 152 12.92 -6.75 -6.00
N SER A 153 11.99 -6.92 -5.03
CA SER A 153 10.78 -7.74 -5.27
C SER A 153 9.64 -7.45 -4.29
N SER A 154 9.70 -6.32 -3.58
CA SER A 154 8.62 -5.89 -2.66
C SER A 154 7.59 -5.06 -3.39
N TYR A 155 6.33 -5.26 -3.03
CA TYR A 155 5.19 -4.51 -3.52
C TYR A 155 4.40 -3.93 -2.36
N ASP A 156 3.79 -2.77 -2.55
CA ASP A 156 2.82 -2.17 -1.63
C ASP A 156 1.40 -2.29 -2.20
N LEU A 157 0.47 -2.61 -1.33
CA LEU A 157 -0.96 -2.44 -1.55
C LEU A 157 -1.34 -1.07 -0.97
N TYR A 158 -1.35 -0.05 -1.82
CA TYR A 158 -1.65 1.33 -1.40
C TYR A 158 -3.10 1.50 -0.99
N TRP A 159 -4.02 0.90 -1.76
CA TRP A 159 -5.45 1.01 -1.53
C TRP A 159 -6.16 -0.30 -1.83
N ILE A 160 -7.15 -0.62 -1.00
CA ILE A 160 -8.17 -1.61 -1.31
C ILE A 160 -9.50 -1.12 -0.74
N VAL A 161 -10.42 -0.80 -1.62
CA VAL A 161 -11.70 -0.17 -1.26
C VAL A 161 -12.84 -0.93 -1.92
N VAL A 162 -13.88 -1.23 -1.15
CA VAL A 162 -15.12 -1.83 -1.62
C VAL A 162 -16.27 -0.93 -1.21
N SER A 163 -17.14 -0.58 -2.17
CA SER A 163 -18.35 0.18 -1.91
C SER A 163 -19.18 -0.46 -0.78
N PRO A 164 -19.70 0.32 0.17
CA PRO A 164 -20.51 -0.20 1.26
C PRO A 164 -21.66 -1.12 0.79
N GLU A 165 -22.28 -0.83 -0.35
CA GLU A 165 -23.35 -1.63 -0.96
C GLU A 165 -22.88 -3.05 -1.32
N PHE A 166 -21.60 -3.25 -1.61
CA PHE A 166 -21.05 -4.51 -2.10
C PHE A 166 -20.08 -5.19 -1.12
N GLN A 167 -19.92 -4.64 0.09
CA GLN A 167 -19.11 -5.28 1.13
C GLN A 167 -19.70 -6.65 1.55
N GLY A 168 -18.82 -7.50 2.11
CA GLY A 168 -19.22 -8.85 2.55
C GLY A 168 -19.44 -9.86 1.41
N ARG A 169 -19.31 -9.46 0.13
CA ARG A 169 -19.51 -10.32 -1.04
C ARG A 169 -18.23 -10.90 -1.63
N GLY A 170 -17.09 -10.75 -0.93
CA GLY A 170 -15.80 -11.31 -1.36
C GLY A 170 -15.02 -10.47 -2.36
N LEU A 171 -15.50 -9.28 -2.78
CA LEU A 171 -14.84 -8.44 -3.79
C LEU A 171 -13.41 -8.05 -3.39
N GLY A 172 -13.20 -7.65 -2.14
CA GLY A 172 -11.85 -7.32 -1.65
C GLY A 172 -10.87 -8.48 -1.84
N ARG A 173 -11.31 -9.72 -1.57
CA ARG A 173 -10.49 -10.92 -1.77
C ARG A 173 -10.18 -11.15 -3.25
N ILE A 174 -11.16 -10.98 -4.14
CA ILE A 174 -10.98 -11.16 -5.58
C ILE A 174 -9.96 -10.15 -6.12
N MET A 175 -10.11 -8.87 -5.78
CA MET A 175 -9.18 -7.82 -6.20
C MET A 175 -7.78 -8.03 -5.67
N LEU A 176 -7.67 -8.41 -4.40
CA LEU A 176 -6.36 -8.72 -3.79
C LEU A 176 -5.68 -9.90 -4.47
N GLN A 177 -6.39 -10.99 -4.72
CA GLN A 177 -5.85 -12.16 -5.42
C GLN A 177 -5.36 -11.81 -6.83
N GLU A 178 -6.06 -10.93 -7.53
CA GLU A 178 -5.63 -10.47 -8.84
C GLU A 178 -4.37 -9.57 -8.74
N ALA A 179 -4.31 -8.66 -7.78
CA ALA A 179 -3.12 -7.84 -7.52
C ALA A 179 -1.91 -8.73 -7.17
N GLU A 180 -2.09 -9.73 -6.30
CA GLU A 180 -1.05 -10.71 -5.96
C GLU A 180 -0.56 -11.48 -7.18
N ARG A 181 -1.49 -11.95 -8.02
CA ARG A 181 -1.17 -12.69 -9.25
C ARG A 181 -0.31 -11.83 -10.19
N LEU A 182 -0.70 -10.58 -10.39
CA LEU A 182 -0.01 -9.63 -11.27
C LEU A 182 1.37 -9.24 -10.70
N ALA A 183 1.46 -8.99 -9.39
CA ALA A 183 2.74 -8.71 -8.74
C ALA A 183 3.72 -9.88 -8.87
N ARG A 184 3.26 -11.14 -8.71
CA ARG A 184 4.10 -12.33 -8.95
C ARG A 184 4.60 -12.41 -10.40
N GLN A 185 3.76 -12.09 -11.37
CA GLN A 185 4.13 -12.13 -12.80
C GLN A 185 5.26 -11.16 -13.13
N THR A 186 5.41 -10.09 -12.35
CA THR A 186 6.46 -9.08 -12.49
C THR A 186 7.61 -9.27 -11.50
N GLY A 187 7.70 -10.46 -10.86
CA GLY A 187 8.81 -10.83 -9.98
C GLY A 187 8.62 -10.44 -8.51
N GLY A 188 7.43 -9.98 -8.12
CA GLY A 188 7.09 -9.70 -6.73
C GLY A 188 7.10 -10.97 -5.88
N THR A 189 7.73 -10.90 -4.70
CA THR A 189 7.79 -12.00 -3.74
C THR A 189 7.09 -11.68 -2.43
N ARG A 190 6.80 -10.40 -2.19
CA ARG A 190 6.16 -9.94 -0.96
C ARG A 190 5.27 -8.72 -1.21
N LEU A 191 4.10 -8.74 -0.61
CA LEU A 191 3.14 -7.63 -0.62
C LEU A 191 2.99 -7.07 0.79
N TYR A 192 3.13 -5.77 0.93
CA TYR A 192 2.91 -5.02 2.16
C TYR A 192 1.60 -4.28 2.12
N ALA A 193 1.03 -4.00 3.27
CA ALA A 193 -0.14 -3.16 3.44
C ALA A 193 -0.09 -2.47 4.80
N ASP A 194 -0.45 -1.20 4.83
CA ASP A 194 -0.53 -0.41 6.05
C ASP A 194 -1.98 -0.07 6.37
N THR A 195 -2.30 0.07 7.66
CA THR A 195 -3.61 0.54 8.10
C THR A 195 -3.53 1.18 9.48
N SER A 196 -4.52 2.01 9.80
CA SER A 196 -4.65 2.63 11.12
C SER A 196 -4.98 1.61 12.21
N GLY A 197 -4.47 1.87 13.43
CA GLY A 197 -4.77 1.13 14.65
C GLY A 197 -6.16 1.40 15.23
N ARG A 198 -6.85 2.48 14.83
CA ARG A 198 -8.16 2.88 15.38
C ARG A 198 -9.20 1.77 15.24
N ALA A 199 -10.16 1.78 16.16
CA ALA A 199 -11.22 0.77 16.23
C ALA A 199 -12.01 0.61 14.94
N GLN A 200 -12.27 1.72 14.22
CA GLN A 200 -12.99 1.70 12.93
C GLN A 200 -12.30 0.84 11.87
N TYR A 201 -10.97 0.70 11.89
CA TYR A 201 -10.22 -0.15 10.97
C TYR A 201 -10.08 -1.61 11.44
N GLY A 202 -10.79 -2.01 12.51
CA GLY A 202 -10.78 -3.39 13.00
C GLY A 202 -11.22 -4.41 11.96
N SER A 203 -12.22 -4.09 11.15
CA SER A 203 -12.67 -4.94 10.03
C SER A 203 -11.61 -5.08 8.93
N THR A 204 -10.86 -4.01 8.65
CA THR A 204 -9.75 -4.00 7.67
C THR A 204 -8.60 -4.87 8.15
N ARG A 205 -8.20 -4.74 9.41
CA ARG A 205 -7.17 -5.59 10.01
C ARG A 205 -7.56 -7.06 9.99
N ALA A 206 -8.79 -7.38 10.40
CA ALA A 206 -9.32 -8.73 10.33
C ALA A 206 -9.44 -9.27 8.90
N PHE A 207 -9.67 -8.40 7.90
CA PHE A 207 -9.63 -8.78 6.49
C PHE A 207 -8.21 -9.20 6.10
N TYR A 208 -7.18 -8.39 6.38
CA TYR A 208 -5.79 -8.74 6.05
C TYR A 208 -5.37 -10.08 6.67
N GLU A 209 -5.67 -10.29 7.94
CA GLU A 209 -5.36 -11.56 8.62
C GLU A 209 -6.06 -12.76 7.97
N ARG A 210 -7.36 -12.63 7.63
CA ARG A 210 -8.12 -13.71 6.97
C ARG A 210 -7.63 -14.03 5.56
N VAL A 211 -7.06 -13.07 4.85
CA VAL A 211 -6.53 -13.31 3.49
C VAL A 211 -5.04 -13.68 3.50
N GLY A 212 -4.47 -13.92 4.69
CA GLY A 212 -3.14 -14.50 4.87
C GLY A 212 -2.01 -13.49 5.04
N PHE A 213 -2.31 -12.22 5.32
CA PHE A 213 -1.29 -11.29 5.79
C PHE A 213 -0.93 -11.54 7.25
N ARG A 214 0.32 -11.32 7.57
CA ARG A 214 0.85 -11.34 8.93
C ARG A 214 1.19 -9.92 9.37
N ARG A 215 0.85 -9.56 10.60
CA ARG A 215 1.27 -8.29 11.20
C ARG A 215 2.78 -8.33 11.45
N GLU A 216 3.50 -7.36 10.89
CA GLU A 216 4.96 -7.22 11.02
C GLU A 216 5.34 -6.20 12.10
N ALA A 217 4.64 -5.07 12.14
CA ALA A 217 4.94 -4.00 13.08
C ALA A 217 3.69 -3.21 13.49
N LEU A 218 3.85 -2.53 14.63
CA LEU A 218 2.94 -1.49 15.09
C LEU A 218 3.81 -0.29 15.48
N LEU A 219 3.48 0.86 14.91
CA LEU A 219 4.13 2.13 15.22
C LEU A 219 3.12 2.98 15.99
N GLU A 220 3.39 3.17 17.27
CA GLU A 220 2.51 3.92 18.17
C GLU A 220 2.40 5.39 17.75
N ASP A 221 1.20 5.96 17.85
CA ASP A 221 0.91 7.38 17.58
C ASP A 221 1.40 7.90 16.21
N PHE A 222 1.54 7.02 15.22
CA PHE A 222 2.15 7.36 13.93
C PHE A 222 1.34 8.40 13.13
N TYR A 223 0.01 8.24 13.08
CA TYR A 223 -0.86 9.17 12.34
C TYR A 223 -1.28 10.35 13.20
N ALA A 224 -1.55 10.11 14.49
CA ALA A 224 -1.92 11.08 15.50
C ALA A 224 -1.86 10.42 16.90
N PRO A 225 -1.88 11.18 18.00
CA PRO A 225 -2.04 10.60 19.33
C PRO A 225 -3.25 9.65 19.38
N GLY A 226 -3.01 8.38 19.72
CA GLY A 226 -4.01 7.30 19.75
C GLY A 226 -4.34 6.69 18.37
N ASP A 227 -3.58 7.01 17.34
CA ASP A 227 -3.73 6.44 16.00
C ASP A 227 -2.43 5.82 15.51
N ASP A 228 -2.26 4.55 15.81
CA ASP A 228 -1.08 3.77 15.44
C ASP A 228 -1.09 3.40 13.95
N LYS A 229 0.09 3.15 13.40
CA LYS A 229 0.24 2.49 12.10
C LYS A 229 0.48 1.00 12.29
N VAL A 230 -0.34 0.17 11.68
CA VAL A 230 -0.17 -1.29 11.68
C VAL A 230 0.32 -1.73 10.31
N ILE A 231 1.48 -2.36 10.27
CA ILE A 231 2.12 -2.84 9.03
C ILE A 231 1.89 -4.35 8.91
N TYR A 232 1.41 -4.75 7.76
CA TYR A 232 1.17 -6.14 7.39
C TYR A 232 2.05 -6.55 6.21
N SER A 233 2.40 -7.83 6.13
CA SER A 233 3.03 -8.42 4.94
C SER A 233 2.45 -9.78 4.60
N LYS A 234 2.54 -10.12 3.31
CA LYS A 234 2.18 -11.43 2.79
C LYS A 234 3.21 -11.88 1.78
N SER A 235 3.66 -13.15 1.88
CA SER A 235 4.46 -13.77 0.82
C SER A 235 3.59 -14.03 -0.40
N LEU A 236 4.11 -13.67 -1.57
CA LEU A 236 3.45 -13.85 -2.86
C LEU A 236 3.80 -15.20 -3.48
#